data_e8afca8c97e004ef51a7ac5f76e15f20
#
_entry.id   e8afca8c97e004ef51a7ac5f76e15f20
#
_cell.length_a   1.000
_cell.length_b   1.000
_cell.length_c   1.000
_cell.angle_alpha   90.00
_cell.angle_beta   90.00
_cell.angle_gamma   90.00
#
_symmetry.space_group_name_H-M   'P 1'
#
loop_
_entity.id
_entity.type
_entity.pdbx_description
1 polymer ?
#
loop_
_entity_poly.entity_id
_entity_poly.type
_entity_poly.pdbx_seq_one_letter_code
_entity_poly.pdbx_strand_id
1 'polypeptide(L)'
;MSEVAAPVRVACVSVSAALGGSERVLLEFAARAARYGIEPTVVLPKDGPLAEALGTAGVAVAVAPASEGFLALSQRTRGAPDVWELVRGLRDWARAIRAQLPAGTRVLYSNGFKAHLACAGIPGYRRIWHLHEFPPERTGPIWPLLAAALSHRTIAVSEAVAHAWRVPRLLTPTVVLNGVDLELFRPAERTFWVHDALAVPRAARLIGMPAVFAKWKGQLLVVEAFERAASQLPDVHLVIVGGAIYDTAAERGYAEQLVRRVSRASQGGVAAPRPLNDRIHFLKFQPDPWRLYPEFDLVVHYSTRPEPFGRVVLEALACGIPVLAAQAGGPLEIVEAGRSGWLVPPNDPAALAGAMIRAAGADLAPLRGAARRRAESRFSADRHAEEVARLLRTVASGNG
;
A
#
# COMPACT_ATOMS: atom_id res chain seq x y z
N MET A 1 -8.93 -9.03 -40.88
CA MET A 1 -9.31 -8.14 -39.78
C MET A 1 -9.80 -9.06 -38.68
N SER A 2 -8.99 -9.28 -37.65
CA SER A 2 -9.44 -10.07 -36.50
C SER A 2 -10.54 -9.27 -35.78
N GLU A 3 -11.70 -9.88 -35.61
CA GLU A 3 -12.82 -9.36 -34.85
C GLU A 3 -12.31 -9.01 -33.45
N VAL A 4 -12.28 -7.72 -33.11
CA VAL A 4 -11.89 -7.28 -31.76
C VAL A 4 -13.00 -7.78 -30.84
N ALA A 5 -12.71 -8.80 -30.04
CA ALA A 5 -13.67 -9.37 -29.11
C ALA A 5 -14.20 -8.25 -28.20
N ALA A 6 -15.52 -8.24 -27.99
CA ALA A 6 -16.16 -7.24 -27.12
C ALA A 6 -15.50 -7.23 -25.72
N PRO A 7 -15.29 -6.05 -25.11
CA PRO A 7 -14.64 -5.97 -23.82
C PRO A 7 -15.44 -6.68 -22.72
N VAL A 8 -14.72 -7.27 -21.78
CA VAL A 8 -15.35 -7.94 -20.62
C VAL A 8 -15.76 -6.89 -19.60
N ARG A 9 -17.06 -6.80 -19.30
CA ARG A 9 -17.59 -5.93 -18.25
C ARG A 9 -17.35 -6.50 -16.88
N VAL A 10 -16.70 -5.71 -16.03
CA VAL A 10 -16.27 -6.10 -14.68
C VAL A 10 -16.72 -5.04 -13.66
N ALA A 11 -17.38 -5.48 -12.61
CA ALA A 11 -17.66 -4.60 -11.47
C ALA A 11 -16.55 -4.78 -10.42
N CYS A 12 -15.79 -3.72 -10.19
CA CYS A 12 -14.70 -3.66 -9.21
C CYS A 12 -15.25 -3.06 -7.90
N VAL A 13 -15.42 -3.87 -6.85
CA VAL A 13 -16.04 -3.45 -5.59
C VAL A 13 -14.97 -3.14 -4.54
N SER A 14 -14.95 -1.92 -4.03
CA SER A 14 -14.06 -1.50 -2.92
C SER A 14 -14.85 -1.11 -1.68
N VAL A 15 -14.29 -1.39 -0.50
CA VAL A 15 -14.88 -1.04 0.81
C VAL A 15 -14.60 0.40 1.22
N SER A 16 -13.73 1.10 0.51
CA SER A 16 -13.27 2.45 0.85
C SER A 16 -13.32 3.36 -0.36
N ALA A 17 -13.68 4.61 -0.13
CA ALA A 17 -13.59 5.71 -1.10
C ALA A 17 -12.38 6.63 -0.82
N ALA A 18 -11.51 6.29 0.15
CA ALA A 18 -10.24 6.97 0.37
C ALA A 18 -9.18 6.56 -0.67
N LEU A 19 -8.04 7.24 -0.72
CA LEU A 19 -6.90 6.90 -1.57
C LEU A 19 -5.79 6.23 -0.75
N GLY A 20 -6.10 5.07 -0.17
CA GLY A 20 -5.12 4.19 0.47
C GLY A 20 -4.28 3.39 -0.54
N GLY A 21 -3.43 2.48 -0.05
CA GLY A 21 -2.55 1.68 -0.90
C GLY A 21 -3.28 0.76 -1.87
N SER A 22 -4.27 0.01 -1.39
CA SER A 22 -5.09 -0.91 -2.20
C SER A 22 -5.99 -0.16 -3.20
N GLU A 23 -6.50 1.01 -2.79
CA GLU A 23 -7.35 1.84 -3.63
C GLU A 23 -6.56 2.50 -4.77
N ARG A 24 -5.31 2.88 -4.54
CA ARG A 24 -4.41 3.35 -5.61
C ARG A 24 -4.10 2.24 -6.62
N VAL A 25 -3.91 1.00 -6.17
CA VAL A 25 -3.73 -0.15 -7.08
C VAL A 25 -4.99 -0.36 -7.93
N LEU A 26 -6.17 -0.27 -7.33
CA LEU A 26 -7.43 -0.38 -8.05
C LEU A 26 -7.60 0.75 -9.08
N LEU A 27 -7.29 1.99 -8.71
CA LEU A 27 -7.31 3.14 -9.63
C LEU A 27 -6.35 2.93 -10.81
N GLU A 28 -5.11 2.55 -10.54
CA GLU A 28 -4.08 2.31 -11.56
C GLU A 28 -4.48 1.19 -12.52
N PHE A 29 -5.08 0.12 -12.00
CA PHE A 29 -5.65 -0.95 -12.82
C PHE A 29 -6.83 -0.45 -13.66
N ALA A 30 -7.85 0.16 -13.04
CA ALA A 30 -9.07 0.55 -13.71
C ALA A 30 -8.82 1.58 -14.83
N ALA A 31 -7.91 2.53 -14.61
CA ALA A 31 -7.49 3.53 -15.61
C ALA A 31 -6.82 2.93 -16.85
N ARG A 32 -6.24 1.73 -16.73
CA ARG A 32 -5.53 1.03 -17.82
C ARG A 32 -6.33 -0.12 -18.43
N ALA A 33 -7.36 -0.58 -17.75
CA ALA A 33 -8.08 -1.83 -18.04
C ALA A 33 -8.63 -1.91 -19.47
N ALA A 34 -9.08 -0.78 -20.03
CA ALA A 34 -9.63 -0.71 -21.39
C ALA A 34 -8.60 -1.11 -22.45
N ARG A 35 -7.31 -0.81 -22.25
CA ARG A 35 -6.22 -1.20 -23.18
C ARG A 35 -6.08 -2.72 -23.28
N TYR A 36 -6.57 -3.44 -22.27
CA TYR A 36 -6.48 -4.90 -22.17
C TYR A 36 -7.83 -5.60 -22.31
N GLY A 37 -8.82 -4.92 -22.93
CA GLY A 37 -10.13 -5.50 -23.23
C GLY A 37 -11.04 -5.71 -22.02
N ILE A 38 -10.87 -4.90 -20.97
CA ILE A 38 -11.75 -4.86 -19.78
C ILE A 38 -12.47 -3.52 -19.72
N GLU A 39 -13.79 -3.56 -19.50
CA GLU A 39 -14.63 -2.40 -19.24
C GLU A 39 -14.98 -2.38 -17.73
N PRO A 40 -14.23 -1.66 -16.89
CA PRO A 40 -14.45 -1.65 -15.46
C PRO A 40 -15.52 -0.63 -15.06
N THR A 41 -16.39 -0.99 -14.10
CA THR A 41 -17.15 -0.06 -13.30
C THR A 41 -16.73 -0.23 -11.85
N VAL A 42 -16.27 0.84 -11.20
CA VAL A 42 -15.86 0.77 -9.80
C VAL A 42 -17.05 1.10 -8.92
N VAL A 43 -17.40 0.18 -8.02
CA VAL A 43 -18.52 0.32 -7.09
C VAL A 43 -17.96 0.66 -5.71
N LEU A 44 -18.38 1.82 -5.17
CA LEU A 44 -17.92 2.38 -3.91
C LEU A 44 -19.07 2.51 -2.91
N PRO A 45 -18.80 2.46 -1.59
CA PRO A 45 -19.85 2.63 -0.58
C PRO A 45 -20.35 4.08 -0.42
N LYS A 46 -19.58 5.05 -0.91
CA LYS A 46 -19.89 6.49 -0.90
C LYS A 46 -18.96 7.24 -1.85
N ASP A 47 -19.24 8.50 -2.11
CA ASP A 47 -18.33 9.41 -2.80
C ASP A 47 -17.09 9.71 -1.95
N GLY A 48 -16.02 10.14 -2.62
CA GLY A 48 -14.76 10.49 -1.95
C GLY A 48 -13.59 10.60 -2.92
N PRO A 49 -12.36 10.80 -2.40
CA PRO A 49 -11.17 11.05 -3.21
C PRO A 49 -10.89 9.98 -4.28
N LEU A 50 -11.25 8.71 -4.02
CA LEU A 50 -11.11 7.65 -5.01
C LEU A 50 -12.11 7.82 -6.17
N ALA A 51 -13.37 8.22 -5.88
CA ALA A 51 -14.37 8.45 -6.91
C ALA A 51 -13.97 9.61 -7.84
N GLU A 52 -13.45 10.70 -7.27
CA GLU A 52 -12.95 11.86 -8.01
C GLU A 52 -11.78 11.48 -8.93
N ALA A 53 -10.80 10.73 -8.39
CA ALA A 53 -9.64 10.28 -9.15
C ALA A 53 -10.01 9.32 -10.29
N LEU A 54 -10.96 8.40 -10.06
CA LEU A 54 -11.50 7.50 -11.08
C LEU A 54 -12.24 8.28 -12.17
N GLY A 55 -13.08 9.25 -11.80
CA GLY A 55 -13.76 10.13 -12.75
C GLY A 55 -12.80 10.91 -13.62
N THR A 56 -11.74 11.46 -13.04
CA THR A 56 -10.65 12.15 -13.76
C THR A 56 -9.93 11.21 -14.74
N ALA A 57 -9.80 9.93 -14.38
CA ALA A 57 -9.22 8.90 -15.23
C ALA A 57 -10.20 8.34 -16.29
N GLY A 58 -11.44 8.85 -16.37
CA GLY A 58 -12.46 8.38 -17.32
C GLY A 58 -13.06 7.02 -16.98
N VAL A 59 -12.92 6.55 -15.72
CA VAL A 59 -13.46 5.28 -15.26
C VAL A 59 -14.87 5.46 -14.69
N ALA A 60 -15.81 4.60 -15.11
CA ALA A 60 -17.17 4.61 -14.59
C ALA A 60 -17.21 4.26 -13.09
N VAL A 61 -17.91 5.09 -12.31
CA VAL A 61 -18.09 4.91 -10.86
C VAL A 61 -19.58 4.76 -10.58
N ALA A 62 -19.91 3.83 -9.69
CA ALA A 62 -21.26 3.66 -9.14
C ALA A 62 -21.20 3.70 -7.61
N VAL A 63 -22.15 4.37 -6.98
CA VAL A 63 -22.25 4.43 -5.53
C VAL A 63 -23.29 3.43 -5.04
N ALA A 64 -22.87 2.45 -4.27
CA ALA A 64 -23.70 1.48 -3.57
C ALA A 64 -23.62 1.75 -2.06
N PRO A 65 -24.54 2.51 -1.47
CA PRO A 65 -24.43 2.96 -0.08
C PRO A 65 -24.30 1.80 0.91
N ALA A 66 -23.37 1.93 1.85
CA ALA A 66 -23.22 1.04 2.99
C ALA A 66 -23.28 1.86 4.28
N SER A 67 -23.88 1.30 5.35
CA SER A 67 -23.98 2.03 6.62
C SER A 67 -22.60 2.27 7.24
N GLU A 68 -22.40 3.43 7.85
CA GLU A 68 -21.14 3.76 8.54
C GLU A 68 -20.83 2.77 9.67
N GLY A 69 -21.85 2.32 10.42
CA GLY A 69 -21.71 1.29 11.44
C GLY A 69 -21.08 0.02 10.87
N PHE A 70 -21.60 -0.49 9.75
CA PHE A 70 -21.06 -1.66 9.06
C PHE A 70 -19.63 -1.42 8.56
N LEU A 71 -19.34 -0.28 7.96
CA LEU A 71 -17.99 0.04 7.48
C LEU A 71 -16.99 0.14 8.64
N ALA A 72 -17.41 0.63 9.79
CA ALA A 72 -16.57 0.80 10.98
C ALA A 72 -16.35 -0.49 11.80
N LEU A 73 -17.09 -1.58 11.56
CA LEU A 73 -17.02 -2.81 12.38
C LEU A 73 -15.61 -3.38 12.53
N SER A 74 -14.75 -3.26 11.51
CA SER A 74 -13.36 -3.73 11.57
C SER A 74 -12.44 -2.87 12.45
N GLN A 75 -12.84 -1.64 12.78
CA GLN A 75 -12.06 -0.69 13.56
C GLN A 75 -12.40 -0.72 15.06
N ARG A 76 -13.53 -1.37 15.43
CA ARG A 76 -14.05 -1.44 16.82
C ARG A 76 -13.56 -2.66 17.60
N THR A 77 -12.32 -3.10 17.45
CA THR A 77 -11.78 -4.40 17.92
C THR A 77 -11.51 -4.49 19.43
N ARG A 78 -12.38 -4.00 20.32
CA ARG A 78 -12.33 -4.34 21.75
C ARG A 78 -13.46 -5.27 22.23
N GLY A 79 -14.37 -5.70 21.35
CA GLY A 79 -15.42 -6.70 21.61
C GLY A 79 -15.62 -7.60 20.39
N ALA A 80 -16.23 -8.77 20.56
CA ALA A 80 -16.70 -9.57 19.43
C ALA A 80 -17.68 -8.71 18.62
N PRO A 81 -17.49 -8.56 17.29
CA PRO A 81 -18.46 -7.83 16.47
C PRO A 81 -19.82 -8.50 16.61
N ASP A 82 -20.90 -7.69 16.67
CA ASP A 82 -22.24 -8.24 16.57
C ASP A 82 -22.39 -8.94 15.21
N VAL A 83 -22.39 -10.27 15.25
CA VAL A 83 -22.46 -11.11 14.04
C VAL A 83 -23.72 -10.78 13.23
N TRP A 84 -24.81 -10.43 13.90
CA TRP A 84 -26.05 -10.08 13.24
C TRP A 84 -25.96 -8.72 12.53
N GLU A 85 -25.28 -7.73 13.12
CA GLU A 85 -25.00 -6.44 12.49
C GLU A 85 -24.12 -6.64 11.25
N LEU A 86 -23.07 -7.46 11.36
CA LEU A 86 -22.20 -7.81 10.23
C LEU A 86 -22.98 -8.49 9.10
N VAL A 87 -23.76 -9.53 9.41
CA VAL A 87 -24.55 -10.27 8.42
C VAL A 87 -25.59 -9.37 7.76
N ARG A 88 -26.28 -8.54 8.52
CA ARG A 88 -27.25 -7.57 8.00
C ARG A 88 -26.56 -6.58 7.06
N GLY A 89 -25.48 -5.95 7.52
CA GLY A 89 -24.71 -5.00 6.73
C GLY A 89 -24.18 -5.59 5.42
N LEU A 90 -23.68 -6.83 5.45
CA LEU A 90 -23.25 -7.54 4.24
C LEU A 90 -24.40 -7.78 3.27
N ARG A 91 -25.57 -8.23 3.75
CA ARG A 91 -26.74 -8.48 2.90
C ARG A 91 -27.30 -7.19 2.29
N ASP A 92 -27.37 -6.13 3.07
CA ASP A 92 -27.90 -4.84 2.60
C ASP A 92 -26.95 -4.22 1.58
N TRP A 93 -25.64 -4.27 1.84
CA TRP A 93 -24.66 -3.79 0.89
C TRP A 93 -24.58 -4.65 -0.39
N ALA A 94 -24.70 -5.97 -0.29
CA ALA A 94 -24.79 -6.85 -1.45
C ALA A 94 -25.99 -6.51 -2.35
N ARG A 95 -27.17 -6.17 -1.77
CA ARG A 95 -28.33 -5.70 -2.53
C ARG A 95 -28.06 -4.35 -3.21
N ALA A 96 -27.44 -3.40 -2.49
CA ALA A 96 -27.08 -2.10 -3.04
C ALA A 96 -26.08 -2.24 -4.19
N ILE A 97 -25.03 -3.06 -4.04
CA ILE A 97 -24.07 -3.38 -5.11
C ILE A 97 -24.82 -3.94 -6.33
N ARG A 98 -25.66 -4.96 -6.11
CA ARG A 98 -26.38 -5.62 -7.22
C ARG A 98 -27.26 -4.65 -8.01
N ALA A 99 -27.88 -3.68 -7.35
CA ALA A 99 -28.70 -2.66 -8.01
C ALA A 99 -27.90 -1.69 -8.89
N GLN A 100 -26.58 -1.57 -8.66
CA GLN A 100 -25.68 -0.68 -9.40
C GLN A 100 -24.86 -1.41 -10.48
N LEU A 101 -25.02 -2.73 -10.63
CA LEU A 101 -24.26 -3.46 -11.62
C LEU A 101 -24.72 -3.14 -13.04
N PRO A 102 -23.83 -2.71 -13.94
CA PRO A 102 -24.16 -2.50 -15.35
C PRO A 102 -24.68 -3.79 -16.01
N ALA A 103 -25.60 -3.63 -16.96
CA ALA A 103 -26.05 -4.76 -17.78
C ALA A 103 -24.88 -5.41 -18.50
N GLY A 104 -24.85 -6.75 -18.52
CA GLY A 104 -23.77 -7.52 -19.14
C GLY A 104 -22.50 -7.66 -18.27
N THR A 105 -22.51 -7.20 -17.02
CA THR A 105 -21.44 -7.52 -16.05
C THR A 105 -21.28 -9.04 -15.96
N ARG A 106 -20.04 -9.54 -16.06
CA ARG A 106 -19.72 -10.97 -15.97
C ARG A 106 -18.96 -11.35 -14.72
N VAL A 107 -18.11 -10.45 -14.24
CA VAL A 107 -17.20 -10.70 -13.11
C VAL A 107 -17.35 -9.64 -12.04
N LEU A 108 -17.40 -10.08 -10.80
CA LEU A 108 -17.24 -9.24 -9.61
C LEU A 108 -15.79 -9.38 -9.16
N TYR A 109 -15.05 -8.30 -9.25
CA TYR A 109 -13.68 -8.19 -8.76
C TYR A 109 -13.70 -7.40 -7.46
N SER A 110 -13.36 -8.03 -6.36
CA SER A 110 -13.51 -7.42 -5.04
C SER A 110 -12.18 -7.10 -4.38
N ASN A 111 -12.13 -5.92 -3.73
CA ASN A 111 -10.97 -5.33 -3.10
C ASN A 111 -11.23 -5.14 -1.60
N GLY A 112 -10.72 -6.04 -0.76
CA GLY A 112 -10.88 -6.03 0.69
C GLY A 112 -11.95 -6.99 1.23
N PHE A 113 -11.79 -7.44 2.49
CA PHE A 113 -12.58 -8.52 3.11
C PHE A 113 -14.09 -8.36 3.03
N LYS A 114 -14.62 -7.18 3.39
CA LYS A 114 -16.06 -6.95 3.35
C LYS A 114 -16.62 -6.98 1.94
N ALA A 115 -15.85 -6.46 0.94
CA ALA A 115 -16.22 -6.53 -0.46
C ALA A 115 -16.25 -7.98 -0.94
N HIS A 116 -15.27 -8.81 -0.52
CA HIS A 116 -15.26 -10.24 -0.84
C HIS A 116 -16.54 -10.92 -0.39
N LEU A 117 -16.92 -10.75 0.87
CA LEU A 117 -18.10 -11.37 1.46
C LEU A 117 -19.41 -10.83 0.86
N ALA A 118 -19.51 -9.51 0.64
CA ALA A 118 -20.69 -8.92 0.00
C ALA A 118 -20.88 -9.44 -1.43
N CYS A 119 -19.80 -9.50 -2.23
CA CYS A 119 -19.84 -10.06 -3.58
C CYS A 119 -20.19 -11.55 -3.60
N ALA A 120 -19.77 -12.31 -2.58
CA ALA A 120 -20.14 -13.73 -2.44
C ALA A 120 -21.64 -13.92 -2.25
N GLY A 121 -22.32 -12.96 -1.63
CA GLY A 121 -23.79 -12.94 -1.47
C GLY A 121 -24.58 -12.58 -2.73
N ILE A 122 -23.91 -12.26 -3.87
CA ILE A 122 -24.58 -11.90 -5.13
C ILE A 122 -24.49 -13.08 -6.11
N PRO A 123 -25.56 -13.83 -6.35
CA PRO A 123 -25.55 -14.99 -7.25
C PRO A 123 -25.49 -14.57 -8.73
N GLY A 124 -25.02 -15.50 -9.57
CA GLY A 124 -25.04 -15.33 -11.02
C GLY A 124 -23.79 -14.69 -11.62
N TYR A 125 -22.78 -14.38 -10.81
CA TYR A 125 -21.55 -13.76 -11.25
C TYR A 125 -20.32 -14.63 -10.95
N ARG A 126 -19.29 -14.57 -11.80
CA ARG A 126 -17.97 -15.06 -11.47
C ARG A 126 -17.30 -14.10 -10.49
N ARG A 127 -16.49 -14.60 -9.57
CA ARG A 127 -15.90 -13.80 -8.48
C ARG A 127 -14.40 -13.97 -8.44
N ILE A 128 -13.68 -12.83 -8.41
CA ILE A 128 -12.25 -12.77 -8.14
C ILE A 128 -12.04 -11.98 -6.85
N TRP A 129 -11.29 -12.56 -5.93
CA TRP A 129 -10.82 -11.89 -4.73
C TRP A 129 -9.40 -11.41 -4.92
N HIS A 130 -9.17 -10.10 -4.83
CA HIS A 130 -7.83 -9.53 -4.81
C HIS A 130 -7.40 -9.30 -3.36
N LEU A 131 -6.39 -10.06 -2.94
CA LEU A 131 -5.90 -10.16 -1.56
C LEU A 131 -4.78 -9.16 -1.36
N HIS A 132 -5.10 -8.04 -0.72
CA HIS A 132 -4.16 -6.95 -0.39
C HIS A 132 -3.59 -7.04 1.02
N GLU A 133 -4.03 -7.99 1.81
CA GLU A 133 -3.70 -8.12 3.23
C GLU A 133 -3.55 -9.59 3.64
N PHE A 134 -2.84 -9.81 4.72
CA PHE A 134 -2.75 -11.14 5.33
C PHE A 134 -4.10 -11.53 5.95
N PRO A 135 -4.44 -12.82 6.00
CA PRO A 135 -5.62 -13.27 6.73
C PRO A 135 -5.46 -12.95 8.22
N PRO A 136 -6.57 -12.62 8.93
CA PRO A 136 -6.52 -12.35 10.36
C PRO A 136 -6.02 -13.57 11.15
N GLU A 137 -4.91 -13.44 11.88
CA GLU A 137 -4.24 -14.54 12.60
C GLU A 137 -5.14 -15.26 13.62
N ARG A 138 -6.02 -14.49 14.28
CA ARG A 138 -6.90 -15.02 15.34
C ARG A 138 -8.01 -15.97 14.86
N THR A 139 -8.26 -16.02 13.56
CA THR A 139 -9.35 -16.80 12.97
C THR A 139 -8.85 -18.10 12.31
N GLY A 140 -7.56 -18.39 12.40
CA GLY A 140 -6.97 -19.57 11.77
C GLY A 140 -7.27 -19.64 10.27
N PRO A 141 -7.57 -20.84 9.72
CA PRO A 141 -7.77 -21.01 8.28
C PRO A 141 -9.15 -20.61 7.77
N ILE A 142 -10.03 -20.00 8.59
CA ILE A 142 -11.42 -19.66 8.20
C ILE A 142 -11.44 -18.78 6.94
N TRP A 143 -10.64 -17.73 6.89
CA TRP A 143 -10.62 -16.82 5.74
C TRP A 143 -10.08 -17.46 4.46
N PRO A 144 -8.96 -18.19 4.49
CA PRO A 144 -8.52 -18.99 3.34
C PRO A 144 -9.55 -20.02 2.86
N LEU A 145 -10.24 -20.71 3.77
CA LEU A 145 -11.31 -21.64 3.42
C LEU A 145 -12.53 -20.93 2.80
N LEU A 146 -12.94 -19.79 3.34
CA LEU A 146 -13.99 -18.97 2.74
C LEU A 146 -13.59 -18.48 1.35
N ALA A 147 -12.33 -18.05 1.16
CA ALA A 147 -11.83 -17.68 -0.15
C ALA A 147 -11.90 -18.85 -1.16
N ALA A 148 -11.51 -20.05 -0.74
CA ALA A 148 -11.60 -21.24 -1.56
C ALA A 148 -13.05 -21.58 -1.95
N ALA A 149 -13.99 -21.42 -1.02
CA ALA A 149 -15.40 -21.78 -1.24
C ALA A 149 -16.17 -20.69 -2.03
N LEU A 150 -15.84 -19.42 -1.86
CA LEU A 150 -16.65 -18.29 -2.29
C LEU A 150 -16.08 -17.54 -3.52
N SER A 151 -14.83 -17.79 -3.91
CA SER A 151 -14.23 -17.21 -5.11
C SER A 151 -14.05 -18.24 -6.23
N HIS A 152 -14.01 -17.78 -7.48
CA HIS A 152 -13.61 -18.62 -8.61
C HIS A 152 -12.09 -18.55 -8.83
N ARG A 153 -11.49 -17.42 -8.42
CA ARG A 153 -10.05 -17.21 -8.45
C ARG A 153 -9.65 -16.20 -7.35
N THR A 154 -8.47 -16.38 -6.81
CA THR A 154 -7.85 -15.40 -5.92
C THR A 154 -6.57 -14.87 -6.55
N ILE A 155 -6.35 -13.57 -6.39
CA ILE A 155 -5.12 -12.87 -6.75
C ILE A 155 -4.47 -12.39 -5.45
N ALA A 156 -3.16 -12.59 -5.30
CA ALA A 156 -2.40 -12.07 -4.17
C ALA A 156 -1.35 -11.07 -4.67
N VAL A 157 -1.18 -9.99 -3.93
CA VAL A 157 -0.27 -8.88 -4.29
C VAL A 157 1.21 -9.25 -4.14
N SER A 158 1.53 -10.38 -3.48
CA SER A 158 2.89 -10.86 -3.22
C SER A 158 2.89 -12.35 -2.93
N GLU A 159 4.05 -13.00 -3.06
CA GLU A 159 4.25 -14.39 -2.64
C GLU A 159 3.99 -14.57 -1.14
N ALA A 160 4.39 -13.57 -0.33
CA ALA A 160 4.14 -13.59 1.11
C ALA A 160 2.64 -13.67 1.42
N VAL A 161 1.81 -12.87 0.76
CA VAL A 161 0.35 -12.91 0.90
C VAL A 161 -0.21 -14.22 0.34
N ALA A 162 0.24 -14.65 -0.86
CA ALA A 162 -0.21 -15.91 -1.45
C ALA A 162 0.04 -17.09 -0.53
N HIS A 163 1.22 -17.16 0.08
CA HIS A 163 1.58 -18.21 1.03
C HIS A 163 0.66 -18.22 2.26
N ALA A 164 0.36 -17.05 2.82
CA ALA A 164 -0.50 -16.93 3.99
C ALA A 164 -1.97 -17.31 3.72
N TRP A 165 -2.44 -17.14 2.48
CA TRP A 165 -3.79 -17.52 2.06
C TRP A 165 -3.89 -18.93 1.49
N ARG A 166 -2.78 -19.62 1.31
CA ARG A 166 -2.76 -20.95 0.69
C ARG A 166 -3.45 -22.00 1.56
N VAL A 167 -4.35 -22.76 0.95
CA VAL A 167 -4.90 -23.98 1.53
C VAL A 167 -4.54 -25.14 0.60
N PRO A 168 -3.71 -26.09 1.03
CA PRO A 168 -3.27 -27.19 0.17
C PRO A 168 -4.43 -27.90 -0.52
N ARG A 169 -4.33 -28.11 -1.83
CA ARG A 169 -5.34 -28.73 -2.71
C ARG A 169 -6.66 -27.96 -2.88
N LEU A 170 -6.91 -26.90 -2.10
CA LEU A 170 -8.17 -26.14 -2.16
C LEU A 170 -7.98 -24.73 -2.70
N LEU A 171 -6.92 -24.04 -2.28
CA LEU A 171 -6.65 -22.67 -2.66
C LEU A 171 -5.15 -22.44 -2.89
N THR A 172 -4.81 -22.00 -4.10
CA THR A 172 -3.48 -21.47 -4.41
C THR A 172 -3.70 -20.13 -5.10
N PRO A 173 -3.53 -19.00 -4.38
CA PRO A 173 -3.68 -17.68 -4.98
C PRO A 173 -2.69 -17.49 -6.12
N THR A 174 -3.13 -16.87 -7.20
CA THR A 174 -2.25 -16.43 -8.28
C THR A 174 -1.55 -15.15 -7.86
N VAL A 175 -0.23 -15.14 -7.88
CA VAL A 175 0.52 -13.92 -7.54
C VAL A 175 0.52 -12.98 -8.74
N VAL A 176 0.03 -11.76 -8.52
CA VAL A 176 0.17 -10.64 -9.43
C VAL A 176 0.72 -9.47 -8.62
N LEU A 177 2.00 -9.21 -8.81
CA LEU A 177 2.69 -8.15 -8.07
C LEU A 177 2.08 -6.79 -8.42
N ASN A 178 1.83 -5.95 -7.42
CA ASN A 178 1.36 -4.59 -7.66
C ASN A 178 2.35 -3.82 -8.52
N GLY A 179 1.82 -2.94 -9.34
CA GLY A 179 2.60 -2.01 -10.14
C GLY A 179 2.63 -0.60 -9.56
N VAL A 180 3.41 0.24 -10.21
CA VAL A 180 3.45 1.69 -10.01
C VAL A 180 3.50 2.38 -11.37
N ASP A 181 2.89 3.55 -11.46
CA ASP A 181 2.96 4.38 -12.66
C ASP A 181 4.38 4.94 -12.82
N LEU A 182 5.14 4.38 -13.77
CA LEU A 182 6.54 4.71 -13.99
C LEU A 182 6.75 6.08 -14.68
N GLU A 183 5.69 6.68 -15.20
CA GLU A 183 5.71 8.04 -15.77
C GLU A 183 5.56 9.09 -14.67
N LEU A 184 4.73 8.80 -13.66
CA LEU A 184 4.60 9.64 -12.47
C LEU A 184 5.78 9.46 -11.52
N PHE A 185 6.05 8.20 -11.13
CA PHE A 185 7.16 7.85 -10.25
C PHE A 185 8.40 7.60 -11.08
N ARG A 186 9.18 8.63 -11.29
CA ARG A 186 10.42 8.59 -12.10
C ARG A 186 11.54 9.39 -11.43
N PRO A 187 12.79 9.10 -11.74
CA PRO A 187 13.89 9.96 -11.35
C PRO A 187 13.66 11.40 -11.83
N ALA A 188 13.85 12.35 -10.94
CA ALA A 188 13.73 13.78 -11.21
C ALA A 188 14.82 14.54 -10.44
N GLU A 189 15.12 15.74 -10.90
CA GLU A 189 16.01 16.64 -10.18
C GLU A 189 15.38 17.07 -8.86
N ARG A 190 16.23 17.19 -7.83
CA ARG A 190 15.82 17.69 -6.51
C ARG A 190 15.55 19.19 -6.62
N THR A 191 14.38 19.60 -6.14
CA THR A 191 13.97 21.00 -6.11
C THR A 191 14.30 21.71 -4.80
N PHE A 192 14.68 20.95 -3.78
CA PHE A 192 14.98 21.40 -2.42
C PHE A 192 13.77 21.95 -1.65
N TRP A 193 12.54 21.75 -2.14
CA TRP A 193 11.35 22.28 -1.46
C TRP A 193 11.15 21.71 -0.06
N VAL A 194 11.57 20.46 0.18
CA VAL A 194 11.53 19.84 1.53
C VAL A 194 12.57 20.49 2.44
N HIS A 195 13.78 20.76 1.93
CA HIS A 195 14.80 21.47 2.70
C HIS A 195 14.33 22.89 3.08
N ASP A 196 13.77 23.61 2.12
CA ASP A 196 13.29 24.99 2.33
C ASP A 196 12.09 25.00 3.30
N ALA A 197 11.14 24.07 3.16
CA ALA A 197 9.96 23.97 4.02
C ALA A 197 10.29 23.63 5.48
N LEU A 198 11.40 22.89 5.70
CA LEU A 198 11.83 22.43 7.04
C LEU A 198 13.03 23.24 7.58
N ALA A 199 13.47 24.27 6.87
CA ALA A 199 14.66 25.06 7.19
C ALA A 199 15.93 24.20 7.39
N VAL A 200 16.07 23.13 6.59
CA VAL A 200 17.21 22.22 6.60
C VAL A 200 18.27 22.72 5.60
N PRO A 201 19.56 22.71 5.94
CA PRO A 201 20.61 23.08 4.99
C PRO A 201 20.57 22.22 3.72
N ARG A 202 20.67 22.83 2.54
CA ARG A 202 20.61 22.12 1.24
C ARG A 202 21.73 21.09 1.05
N ALA A 203 22.83 21.24 1.78
CA ALA A 203 23.93 20.28 1.80
C ALA A 203 23.64 19.05 2.67
N ALA A 204 22.64 19.10 3.55
CA ALA A 204 22.25 17.98 4.39
C ALA A 204 21.60 16.86 3.58
N ARG A 205 21.84 15.61 3.99
CA ARG A 205 21.16 14.43 3.43
C ARG A 205 19.82 14.21 4.13
N LEU A 206 18.80 13.82 3.37
CA LEU A 206 17.48 13.51 3.89
C LEU A 206 17.19 12.01 3.81
N ILE A 207 16.86 11.43 4.96
CA ILE A 207 16.24 10.11 5.05
C ILE A 207 14.73 10.32 5.19
N GLY A 208 13.96 9.94 4.18
CA GLY A 208 12.50 10.06 4.19
C GLY A 208 11.82 8.82 4.74
N MET A 209 10.76 9.00 5.53
CA MET A 209 9.87 7.93 5.99
C MET A 209 8.41 8.26 5.65
N PRO A 210 7.97 8.07 4.39
CA PRO A 210 6.57 8.22 4.03
C PRO A 210 5.75 7.04 4.60
N ALA A 211 4.80 7.32 5.49
CA ALA A 211 3.91 6.30 6.04
C ALA A 211 2.68 6.92 6.73
N VAL A 212 1.55 6.23 6.72
CA VAL A 212 0.44 6.54 7.62
C VAL A 212 0.91 6.42 9.08
N PHE A 213 0.38 7.25 9.96
CA PHE A 213 0.75 7.20 11.37
C PHE A 213 0.05 6.03 12.06
N ALA A 214 0.76 4.91 12.12
CA ALA A 214 0.29 3.69 12.76
C ALA A 214 1.44 2.98 13.47
N LYS A 215 1.17 2.40 14.65
CA LYS A 215 2.20 1.73 15.48
C LYS A 215 2.97 0.68 14.69
N TRP A 216 2.27 -0.10 13.86
CA TRP A 216 2.88 -1.17 13.08
C TRP A 216 3.77 -0.69 11.93
N LYS A 217 3.72 0.60 11.56
CA LYS A 217 4.64 1.20 10.58
C LYS A 217 6.02 1.53 11.16
N GLY A 218 6.19 1.42 12.49
CA GLY A 218 7.50 1.43 13.14
C GLY A 218 8.19 2.78 13.26
N GLN A 219 7.48 3.91 13.13
CA GLN A 219 8.08 5.24 13.24
C GLN A 219 8.90 5.42 14.52
N LEU A 220 8.41 4.90 15.66
CA LEU A 220 9.14 4.99 16.93
C LEU A 220 10.47 4.23 16.90
N LEU A 221 10.53 3.08 16.25
CA LEU A 221 11.77 2.32 16.08
C LEU A 221 12.76 3.03 15.14
N VAL A 222 12.24 3.71 14.11
CA VAL A 222 13.06 4.50 13.18
C VAL A 222 13.64 5.72 13.91
N VAL A 223 12.87 6.40 14.77
CA VAL A 223 13.36 7.48 15.62
C VAL A 223 14.46 6.95 16.57
N GLU A 224 14.23 5.82 17.24
CA GLU A 224 15.22 5.20 18.11
C GLU A 224 16.51 4.81 17.37
N ALA A 225 16.39 4.23 16.18
CA ALA A 225 17.53 3.89 15.35
C ALA A 225 18.32 5.13 14.92
N PHE A 226 17.62 6.20 14.53
CA PHE A 226 18.26 7.46 14.15
C PHE A 226 18.98 8.11 15.34
N GLU A 227 18.40 8.07 16.55
CA GLU A 227 19.04 8.53 17.77
C GLU A 227 20.38 7.79 18.04
N ARG A 228 20.36 6.47 17.90
CA ARG A 228 21.56 5.63 18.07
C ARG A 228 22.66 5.94 17.05
N ALA A 229 22.27 6.31 15.84
CA ALA A 229 23.18 6.63 14.74
C ALA A 229 23.63 8.10 14.72
N ALA A 230 22.99 8.97 15.48
CA ALA A 230 23.05 10.42 15.32
C ALA A 230 24.46 11.04 15.42
N SER A 231 25.33 10.50 16.28
CA SER A 231 26.72 10.98 16.43
C SER A 231 27.58 10.71 15.19
N GLN A 232 27.25 9.65 14.44
CA GLN A 232 27.95 9.25 13.22
C GLN A 232 27.30 9.81 11.95
N LEU A 233 26.20 10.53 12.08
CA LEU A 233 25.41 11.10 10.99
C LEU A 233 25.18 12.62 11.18
N PRO A 234 26.27 13.46 11.30
CA PRO A 234 26.11 14.87 11.71
C PRO A 234 25.26 15.71 10.73
N ASP A 235 25.33 15.41 9.44
CA ASP A 235 24.67 16.16 8.36
C ASP A 235 23.49 15.39 7.74
N VAL A 236 22.90 14.45 8.49
CA VAL A 236 21.72 13.69 8.06
C VAL A 236 20.50 14.12 8.87
N HIS A 237 19.39 14.34 8.18
CA HIS A 237 18.09 14.64 8.77
C HIS A 237 17.08 13.54 8.45
N LEU A 238 16.25 13.18 9.43
CA LEU A 238 15.11 12.25 9.26
C LEU A 238 13.84 13.07 9.04
N VAL A 239 13.12 12.77 7.96
CA VAL A 239 11.85 13.41 7.63
C VAL A 239 10.74 12.36 7.66
N ILE A 240 9.90 12.39 8.67
CA ILE A 240 8.73 11.52 8.82
C ILE A 240 7.56 12.20 8.11
N VAL A 241 7.08 11.60 7.03
CA VAL A 241 6.02 12.16 6.19
C VAL A 241 4.74 11.36 6.37
N GLY A 242 3.64 12.02 6.73
CA GLY A 242 2.37 11.35 6.85
C GLY A 242 1.35 12.07 7.71
N GLY A 243 0.35 11.31 8.12
CA GLY A 243 -0.74 11.83 8.94
C GLY A 243 -1.76 10.75 9.28
N ALA A 244 -2.83 11.15 9.94
CA ALA A 244 -4.00 10.32 10.21
C ALA A 244 -4.88 10.29 8.95
N ILE A 245 -4.58 9.41 7.98
CA ILE A 245 -5.30 9.33 6.69
C ILE A 245 -6.75 8.89 6.89
N TYR A 246 -6.98 7.98 7.83
CA TYR A 246 -8.32 7.48 8.14
C TYR A 246 -8.96 8.23 9.31
N ASP A 247 -8.27 9.24 9.85
CA ASP A 247 -8.68 10.11 10.96
C ASP A 247 -9.23 9.36 12.19
N THR A 248 -8.66 8.22 12.50
CA THR A 248 -9.04 7.42 13.66
C THR A 248 -8.43 7.97 14.95
N ALA A 249 -9.10 7.76 16.09
CA ALA A 249 -8.56 8.14 17.40
C ALA A 249 -7.20 7.47 17.69
N ALA A 250 -7.00 6.24 17.18
CA ALA A 250 -5.74 5.51 17.32
C ALA A 250 -4.60 6.17 16.55
N GLU A 251 -4.85 6.67 15.35
CA GLU A 251 -3.87 7.39 14.54
C GLU A 251 -3.50 8.74 15.17
N ARG A 252 -4.50 9.51 15.63
CA ARG A 252 -4.26 10.79 16.30
C ARG A 252 -3.45 10.61 17.60
N GLY A 253 -3.84 9.67 18.45
CA GLY A 253 -3.11 9.37 19.69
C GLY A 253 -1.67 8.89 19.46
N TYR A 254 -1.43 8.16 18.35
CA TYR A 254 -0.09 7.75 17.98
C TYR A 254 0.75 8.92 17.43
N ALA A 255 0.16 9.80 16.64
CA ALA A 255 0.82 11.02 16.17
C ALA A 255 1.34 11.88 17.34
N GLU A 256 0.49 12.11 18.36
CA GLU A 256 0.90 12.83 19.58
C GLU A 256 2.01 12.11 20.34
N GLN A 257 1.94 10.78 20.45
CA GLN A 257 2.99 9.99 21.09
C GLN A 257 4.33 10.15 20.37
N LEU A 258 4.32 10.14 19.04
CA LEU A 258 5.51 10.28 18.21
C LEU A 258 6.15 11.66 18.38
N VAL A 259 5.35 12.73 18.35
CA VAL A 259 5.84 14.11 18.56
C VAL A 259 6.44 14.24 19.97
N ARG A 260 5.74 13.75 21.00
CA ARG A 260 6.26 13.77 22.39
C ARG A 260 7.58 12.99 22.53
N ARG A 261 7.72 11.87 21.80
CA ARG A 261 8.96 11.07 21.83
C ARG A 261 10.16 11.84 21.27
N VAL A 262 9.98 12.51 20.11
CA VAL A 262 11.01 13.33 19.48
C VAL A 262 11.40 14.52 20.37
N SER A 263 10.42 15.22 20.96
CA SER A 263 10.69 16.35 21.87
C SER A 263 11.49 15.93 23.12
N ARG A 264 11.29 14.72 23.66
CA ARG A 264 12.04 14.19 24.81
C ARG A 264 13.46 13.75 24.45
N ALA A 265 13.69 13.28 23.24
CA ALA A 265 15.02 12.85 22.77
C ALA A 265 16.07 13.99 22.88
N SER A 266 15.63 15.22 22.77
CA SER A 266 16.47 16.41 22.89
C SER A 266 16.90 16.74 24.32
N GLN A 267 16.20 16.20 25.32
CA GLN A 267 16.51 16.43 26.74
C GLN A 267 17.46 15.36 27.32
N GLY A 268 17.70 14.28 26.60
CA GLY A 268 18.37 13.09 27.10
C GLY A 268 19.91 13.06 26.99
N GLY A 269 20.59 14.16 26.67
CA GLY A 269 22.05 14.26 26.75
C GLY A 269 22.85 13.36 25.82
N VAL A 270 22.29 12.90 24.71
CA VAL A 270 23.06 12.19 23.67
C VAL A 270 24.07 13.18 23.09
N ALA A 271 25.37 12.87 23.18
CA ALA A 271 26.46 13.67 22.59
C ALA A 271 26.36 13.64 21.06
N ALA A 272 25.58 14.56 20.51
CA ALA A 272 25.44 14.76 19.07
C ALA A 272 25.85 16.20 18.75
N PRO A 273 26.43 16.47 17.56
CA PRO A 273 26.87 17.80 17.15
C PRO A 273 25.75 18.83 17.08
N ARG A 274 24.51 18.38 16.90
CA ARG A 274 23.27 19.19 16.91
C ARG A 274 22.18 18.48 17.72
N PRO A 275 21.27 19.20 18.39
CA PRO A 275 20.13 18.60 19.06
C PRO A 275 19.30 17.71 18.09
N LEU A 276 18.79 16.60 18.58
CA LEU A 276 18.05 15.64 17.77
C LEU A 276 16.71 16.19 17.23
N ASN A 277 16.06 17.08 18.01
CA ASN A 277 14.84 17.77 17.56
C ASN A 277 15.08 18.66 16.34
N ASP A 278 16.30 19.13 16.12
CA ASP A 278 16.65 19.94 14.94
C ASP A 278 16.95 19.08 13.71
N ARG A 279 16.95 17.75 13.86
CA ARG A 279 17.26 16.79 12.80
C ARG A 279 16.20 15.73 12.52
N ILE A 280 15.12 15.72 13.32
CA ILE A 280 13.94 14.87 13.09
C ILE A 280 12.75 15.77 12.83
N HIS A 281 12.23 15.69 11.62
CA HIS A 281 11.18 16.57 11.13
C HIS A 281 9.89 15.80 10.82
N PHE A 282 8.77 16.49 10.95
CA PHE A 282 7.46 16.00 10.55
C PHE A 282 6.94 16.82 9.38
N LEU A 283 6.59 16.12 8.30
CA LEU A 283 5.94 16.70 7.15
C LEU A 283 4.54 16.09 7.02
N LYS A 284 3.54 16.92 6.79
CA LYS A 284 2.16 16.45 6.59
C LYS A 284 2.07 15.53 5.38
N PHE A 285 1.00 14.74 5.33
CA PHE A 285 0.67 13.92 4.18
C PHE A 285 0.74 14.73 2.87
N GLN A 286 1.37 14.14 1.86
CA GLN A 286 1.51 14.73 0.53
C GLN A 286 0.60 14.00 -0.45
N PRO A 287 -0.33 14.69 -1.11
CA PRO A 287 -1.24 14.07 -2.09
C PRO A 287 -0.50 13.57 -3.33
N ASP A 288 0.60 14.25 -3.69
CA ASP A 288 1.45 13.98 -4.85
C ASP A 288 2.80 13.36 -4.44
N PRO A 289 2.81 12.09 -3.98
CA PRO A 289 4.02 11.48 -3.40
C PRO A 289 5.19 11.39 -4.39
N TRP A 290 4.94 11.37 -5.71
CA TRP A 290 6.00 11.34 -6.72
C TRP A 290 6.89 12.59 -6.71
N ARG A 291 6.41 13.74 -6.20
CA ARG A 291 7.20 14.95 -6.01
C ARG A 291 8.06 14.91 -4.75
N LEU A 292 7.74 14.01 -3.84
CA LEU A 292 8.41 13.88 -2.55
C LEU A 292 9.70 13.05 -2.65
N TYR A 293 9.64 11.90 -3.37
CA TYR A 293 10.76 10.97 -3.41
C TYR A 293 12.07 11.57 -3.93
N PRO A 294 12.10 12.41 -4.99
CA PRO A 294 13.33 13.03 -5.47
C PRO A 294 14.03 13.93 -4.44
N GLU A 295 13.31 14.40 -3.42
CA GLU A 295 13.87 15.21 -2.34
C GLU A 295 14.72 14.39 -1.35
N PHE A 296 14.61 13.06 -1.36
CA PHE A 296 15.32 12.18 -0.43
C PHE A 296 16.58 11.57 -1.05
N ASP A 297 17.57 11.32 -0.17
CA ASP A 297 18.75 10.52 -0.52
C ASP A 297 18.47 9.04 -0.31
N LEU A 298 17.64 8.72 0.68
CA LEU A 298 17.28 7.38 1.11
C LEU A 298 15.84 7.37 1.63
N VAL A 299 15.12 6.29 1.42
CA VAL A 299 13.81 6.09 2.06
C VAL A 299 13.91 4.94 3.05
N VAL A 300 13.33 5.11 4.24
CA VAL A 300 13.18 4.06 5.23
C VAL A 300 11.73 3.59 5.31
N HIS A 301 11.52 2.28 5.26
CA HIS A 301 10.23 1.62 5.44
C HIS A 301 10.40 0.47 6.44
N TYR A 302 9.97 0.66 7.69
CA TYR A 302 10.36 -0.25 8.77
C TYR A 302 9.14 -0.74 9.57
N SER A 303 8.23 -1.42 8.88
CA SER A 303 7.05 -2.02 9.50
C SER A 303 7.43 -3.09 10.52
N THR A 304 6.76 -3.09 11.71
CA THR A 304 6.98 -4.05 12.79
C THR A 304 6.31 -5.40 12.56
N ARG A 305 5.49 -5.49 11.51
CA ARG A 305 4.81 -6.70 11.03
C ARG A 305 5.13 -6.88 9.55
N PRO A 306 5.02 -8.09 9.01
CA PRO A 306 5.15 -8.30 7.57
C PRO A 306 4.25 -7.34 6.79
N GLU A 307 4.83 -6.65 5.83
CA GLU A 307 4.08 -5.79 4.91
C GLU A 307 3.49 -6.64 3.79
N PRO A 308 2.21 -6.52 3.45
CA PRO A 308 1.63 -7.30 2.35
C PRO A 308 2.34 -7.11 1.02
N PHE A 309 2.70 -5.85 0.69
CA PHE A 309 3.46 -5.54 -0.51
C PHE A 309 4.58 -4.51 -0.24
N GLY A 310 4.22 -3.27 0.15
CA GLY A 310 5.19 -2.20 0.39
C GLY A 310 5.24 -1.19 -0.74
N ARG A 311 4.12 -0.57 -1.09
CA ARG A 311 4.05 0.46 -2.15
C ARG A 311 5.08 1.57 -2.00
N VAL A 312 5.29 2.07 -0.77
CA VAL A 312 6.31 3.12 -0.48
C VAL A 312 7.71 2.68 -0.92
N VAL A 313 8.05 1.40 -0.71
CA VAL A 313 9.32 0.82 -1.16
C VAL A 313 9.41 0.87 -2.68
N LEU A 314 8.37 0.41 -3.37
CA LEU A 314 8.32 0.39 -4.82
C LEU A 314 8.35 1.80 -5.42
N GLU A 315 7.56 2.72 -4.87
CA GLU A 315 7.50 4.12 -5.31
C GLU A 315 8.88 4.82 -5.20
N ALA A 316 9.58 4.58 -4.08
CA ALA A 316 10.97 5.06 -3.92
C ALA A 316 11.90 4.49 -4.99
N LEU A 317 11.88 3.16 -5.20
CA LEU A 317 12.70 2.51 -6.22
C LEU A 317 12.39 3.04 -7.63
N ALA A 318 11.12 3.27 -7.95
CA ALA A 318 10.70 3.83 -9.23
C ALA A 318 11.25 5.24 -9.47
N CYS A 319 11.37 6.05 -8.40
CA CYS A 319 12.04 7.35 -8.44
C CYS A 319 13.58 7.25 -8.38
N GLY A 320 14.16 6.04 -8.39
CA GLY A 320 15.59 5.84 -8.30
C GLY A 320 16.16 6.12 -6.90
N ILE A 321 15.33 6.05 -5.85
CA ILE A 321 15.77 6.27 -4.47
C ILE A 321 15.98 4.92 -3.78
N PRO A 322 17.20 4.60 -3.31
CA PRO A 322 17.46 3.38 -2.57
C PRO A 322 16.70 3.37 -1.25
N VAL A 323 16.44 2.17 -0.73
CA VAL A 323 15.61 2.00 0.46
C VAL A 323 16.31 1.20 1.57
N LEU A 324 15.97 1.52 2.82
CA LEU A 324 16.15 0.66 3.99
C LEU A 324 14.78 0.07 4.33
N ALA A 325 14.60 -1.23 4.16
CA ALA A 325 13.32 -1.87 4.40
C ALA A 325 13.42 -3.00 5.43
N ALA A 326 12.34 -3.19 6.21
CA ALA A 326 12.26 -4.37 7.08
C ALA A 326 12.26 -5.66 6.25
N GLN A 327 13.05 -6.63 6.67
CA GLN A 327 13.19 -7.94 6.03
C GLN A 327 11.97 -8.83 6.32
N ALA A 328 10.77 -8.38 5.90
CA ALA A 328 9.53 -9.11 6.16
C ALA A 328 8.45 -8.78 5.12
N GLY A 329 7.81 -9.82 4.59
CA GLY A 329 6.72 -9.70 3.62
C GLY A 329 7.15 -9.19 2.24
N GLY A 330 6.34 -8.37 1.60
CA GLY A 330 6.54 -7.87 0.23
C GLY A 330 7.86 -7.14 -0.03
N PRO A 331 8.45 -6.37 0.91
CA PRO A 331 9.78 -5.79 0.71
C PRO A 331 10.87 -6.78 0.33
N LEU A 332 10.78 -8.05 0.76
CA LEU A 332 11.70 -9.12 0.32
C LEU A 332 11.65 -9.41 -1.18
N GLU A 333 10.51 -9.15 -1.80
CA GLU A 333 10.29 -9.40 -3.23
C GLU A 333 10.64 -8.17 -4.09
N ILE A 334 10.58 -6.99 -3.49
CA ILE A 334 10.83 -5.71 -4.18
C ILE A 334 12.32 -5.37 -4.16
N VAL A 335 12.95 -5.42 -2.98
CA VAL A 335 14.33 -4.96 -2.77
C VAL A 335 15.35 -6.02 -3.14
N GLU A 336 16.29 -5.67 -4.01
CA GLU A 336 17.52 -6.44 -4.22
C GLU A 336 18.58 -5.94 -3.22
N ALA A 337 18.80 -6.73 -2.17
CA ALA A 337 19.71 -6.35 -1.08
C ALA A 337 21.14 -6.05 -1.60
N GLY A 338 21.66 -4.90 -1.21
CA GLY A 338 22.99 -4.40 -1.64
C GLY A 338 23.02 -3.82 -3.07
N ARG A 339 21.92 -3.88 -3.84
CA ARG A 339 21.83 -3.35 -5.20
C ARG A 339 20.83 -2.21 -5.35
N SER A 340 19.60 -2.38 -4.83
CA SER A 340 18.56 -1.34 -4.87
C SER A 340 18.22 -0.79 -3.48
N GLY A 341 18.86 -1.30 -2.45
CA GLY A 341 18.64 -0.92 -1.06
C GLY A 341 19.15 -1.98 -0.10
N TRP A 342 18.75 -1.89 1.16
CA TRP A 342 19.14 -2.80 2.23
C TRP A 342 17.90 -3.38 2.90
N LEU A 343 18.00 -4.66 3.24
CA LEU A 343 17.02 -5.36 4.07
C LEU A 343 17.57 -5.49 5.49
N VAL A 344 16.77 -5.10 6.48
CA VAL A 344 17.16 -5.03 7.88
C VAL A 344 16.22 -5.90 8.71
N PRO A 345 16.70 -6.71 9.68
CA PRO A 345 15.85 -7.47 10.56
C PRO A 345 14.74 -6.61 11.17
N PRO A 346 13.47 -7.03 11.18
CA PRO A 346 12.39 -6.26 11.78
C PRO A 346 12.55 -6.18 13.30
N ASN A 347 12.00 -5.13 13.93
CA ASN A 347 12.03 -4.91 15.37
C ASN A 347 13.44 -4.84 16.00
N ASP A 348 14.46 -4.50 15.24
CA ASP A 348 15.85 -4.32 15.68
C ASP A 348 16.36 -2.90 15.34
N PRO A 349 16.12 -1.91 16.23
CA PRO A 349 16.58 -0.54 16.00
C PRO A 349 18.10 -0.40 15.98
N ALA A 350 18.87 -1.33 16.59
CA ALA A 350 20.32 -1.31 16.54
C ALA A 350 20.83 -1.72 15.15
N ALA A 351 20.28 -2.79 14.58
CA ALA A 351 20.57 -3.19 13.20
C ALA A 351 20.18 -2.10 12.20
N LEU A 352 19.03 -1.43 12.42
CA LEU A 352 18.59 -0.32 11.57
C LEU A 352 19.54 0.88 11.68
N ALA A 353 20.00 1.24 12.88
CA ALA A 353 21.01 2.30 13.08
C ALA A 353 22.30 2.01 12.31
N GLY A 354 22.82 0.79 12.42
CA GLY A 354 24.00 0.35 11.66
C GLY A 354 23.77 0.40 10.15
N ALA A 355 22.57 0.07 9.68
CA ALA A 355 22.22 0.16 8.27
C ALA A 355 22.13 1.63 7.79
N MET A 356 21.59 2.54 8.60
CA MET A 356 21.56 3.98 8.31
C MET A 356 22.98 4.55 8.16
N ILE A 357 23.88 4.19 9.07
CA ILE A 357 25.28 4.62 9.03
C ILE A 357 25.96 4.13 7.73
N ARG A 358 25.83 2.84 7.43
CA ARG A 358 26.41 2.28 6.17
C ARG A 358 25.81 2.94 4.92
N ALA A 359 24.51 3.15 4.88
CA ALA A 359 23.83 3.77 3.75
C ALA A 359 24.25 5.23 3.56
N ALA A 360 24.42 5.99 4.65
CA ALA A 360 24.89 7.37 4.61
C ALA A 360 26.35 7.49 4.16
N GLY A 361 27.20 6.48 4.43
CA GLY A 361 28.59 6.43 3.95
C GLY A 361 28.77 5.86 2.54
N ALA A 362 27.72 5.29 1.95
CA ALA A 362 27.80 4.64 0.65
C ALA A 362 27.73 5.63 -0.52
N ASP A 363 28.34 5.23 -1.66
CA ASP A 363 28.03 5.84 -2.95
C ASP A 363 26.64 5.35 -3.41
N LEU A 364 25.66 6.26 -3.44
CA LEU A 364 24.29 5.94 -3.79
C LEU A 364 24.03 5.92 -5.32
N ALA A 365 24.95 6.43 -6.14
CA ALA A 365 24.71 6.53 -7.59
C ALA A 365 24.47 5.17 -8.27
N PRO A 366 25.25 4.11 -8.01
CA PRO A 366 24.99 2.78 -8.57
C PRO A 366 23.64 2.20 -8.09
N LEU A 367 23.27 2.43 -6.81
CA LEU A 367 22.03 1.94 -6.22
C LEU A 367 20.81 2.65 -6.83
N ARG A 368 20.91 3.95 -7.11
CA ARG A 368 19.82 4.72 -7.76
C ARG A 368 19.46 4.14 -9.12
N GLY A 369 20.47 3.87 -9.97
CA GLY A 369 20.23 3.24 -11.26
C GLY A 369 19.66 1.82 -11.15
N ALA A 370 20.13 1.02 -10.20
CA ALA A 370 19.62 -0.32 -9.97
C ALA A 370 18.20 -0.31 -9.41
N ALA A 371 17.87 0.60 -8.51
CA ALA A 371 16.52 0.80 -7.96
C ALA A 371 15.52 1.08 -9.08
N ARG A 372 15.81 2.03 -9.97
CA ARG A 372 14.95 2.35 -11.12
C ARG A 372 14.76 1.14 -12.05
N ARG A 373 15.85 0.48 -12.48
CA ARG A 373 15.77 -0.71 -13.33
C ARG A 373 14.96 -1.84 -12.69
N ARG A 374 15.05 -2.00 -11.36
CA ARG A 374 14.26 -3.00 -10.63
C ARG A 374 12.76 -2.71 -10.74
N ALA A 375 12.34 -1.46 -10.56
CA ALA A 375 10.95 -1.05 -10.72
C ALA A 375 10.47 -1.27 -12.18
N GLU A 376 11.23 -0.83 -13.17
CA GLU A 376 10.91 -0.95 -14.59
C GLU A 376 10.74 -2.40 -15.03
N SER A 377 11.66 -3.27 -14.61
CA SER A 377 11.68 -4.66 -15.10
C SER A 377 10.55 -5.53 -14.54
N ARG A 378 9.95 -5.18 -13.39
CA ARG A 378 9.02 -6.08 -12.70
C ARG A 378 7.74 -5.45 -12.18
N PHE A 379 7.67 -4.14 -12.06
CA PHE A 379 6.63 -3.51 -11.24
C PHE A 379 5.93 -2.33 -11.93
N SER A 380 5.80 -2.36 -13.27
CA SER A 380 5.02 -1.34 -13.97
C SER A 380 3.52 -1.55 -13.76
N ALA A 381 2.76 -0.46 -13.67
CA ALA A 381 1.30 -0.50 -13.57
C ALA A 381 0.66 -1.14 -14.81
N ASP A 382 1.27 -0.98 -16.01
CA ASP A 382 0.79 -1.61 -17.23
C ASP A 382 0.91 -3.14 -17.19
N ARG A 383 2.06 -3.68 -16.72
CA ARG A 383 2.24 -5.11 -16.52
C ARG A 383 1.22 -5.67 -15.51
N HIS A 384 1.02 -4.97 -14.37
CA HIS A 384 0.01 -5.36 -13.39
C HIS A 384 -1.38 -5.40 -14.03
N ALA A 385 -1.75 -4.35 -14.77
CA ALA A 385 -3.06 -4.26 -15.40
C ALA A 385 -3.28 -5.36 -16.46
N GLU A 386 -2.26 -5.68 -17.25
CA GLU A 386 -2.30 -6.75 -18.25
C GLU A 386 -2.51 -8.13 -17.60
N GLU A 387 -1.75 -8.43 -16.53
CA GLU A 387 -1.87 -9.71 -15.81
C GLU A 387 -3.24 -9.87 -15.14
N VAL A 388 -3.76 -8.83 -14.46
CA VAL A 388 -5.10 -8.84 -13.89
C VAL A 388 -6.17 -8.99 -14.97
N ALA A 389 -6.07 -8.24 -16.07
CA ALA A 389 -7.02 -8.32 -17.19
C ALA A 389 -7.04 -9.72 -17.83
N ARG A 390 -5.87 -10.36 -17.98
CA ARG A 390 -5.79 -11.73 -18.48
C ARG A 390 -6.56 -12.70 -17.59
N LEU A 391 -6.40 -12.61 -16.27
CA LEU A 391 -7.13 -13.45 -15.29
C LEU A 391 -8.65 -13.17 -15.34
N LEU A 392 -9.05 -11.90 -15.43
CA LEU A 392 -10.46 -11.53 -15.57
C LEU A 392 -11.11 -12.13 -16.82
N ARG A 393 -10.42 -12.07 -17.97
CA ARG A 393 -10.91 -12.70 -19.21
C ARG A 393 -11.02 -14.21 -19.08
N THR A 394 -10.02 -14.87 -18.50
CA THR A 394 -10.06 -16.33 -18.25
C THR A 394 -11.24 -16.74 -17.38
N VAL A 395 -11.48 -16.01 -16.29
CA VAL A 395 -12.62 -16.28 -15.41
C VAL A 395 -13.96 -15.97 -16.11
N ALA A 396 -14.04 -14.90 -16.90
CA ALA A 396 -15.26 -14.53 -17.64
C ALA A 396 -15.67 -15.57 -18.71
N SER A 397 -14.70 -16.25 -19.32
CA SER A 397 -14.94 -17.30 -20.33
C SER A 397 -15.35 -18.65 -19.74
N GLY A 398 -15.29 -18.80 -18.44
CA GLY A 398 -15.63 -20.07 -17.75
C GLY A 398 -14.48 -21.10 -17.72
N ASN A 399 -13.31 -20.75 -18.25
CA ASN A 399 -12.12 -21.61 -18.33
C ASN A 399 -11.18 -21.44 -17.13
N GLY A 400 -11.71 -21.25 -15.92
CA GLY A 400 -10.91 -21.00 -14.73
C GLY A 400 -11.25 -21.91 -13.54
#